data_c0cb86c4d8f1cce0d1a97646b11f3eef
#
_entry.id   c0cb86c4d8f1cce0d1a97646b11f3eef
#
_cell.length_a   1.000
_cell.length_b   1.000
_cell.length_c   1.000
_cell.angle_alpha   90.00
_cell.angle_beta   90.00
_cell.angle_gamma   90.00
#
_symmetry.space_group_name_H-M   'P 1'
#
loop_
_entity.id
_entity.type
_entity.pdbx_description
1 polymer ?
#
loop_
_entity_poly.entity_id
_entity_poly.type
_entity_poly.pdbx_seq_one_letter_code
_entity_poly.pdbx_strand_id
1 'polypeptide(L)'
;MEVVQSFDSVEEKPHRVQRSRKRGWKMPENTVYVGRPSVWANPFLADRTRIHSPKVLQGVMDVYRLHIEHLLEQDPDFLEPLKGKNLACWCPLQNPKWERVYCHADVLLEMANR
;
A
#
# COMPACT_ATOMS: atom_id res chain seq x y z
N MET A 1 -19.12 26.17 -15.05
CA MET A 1 -18.82 25.64 -14.87
C MET A 1 -18.11 25.30 -14.55
N GLU A 2 -17.98 24.92 -14.53
CA GLU A 2 -17.51 24.49 -14.29
C GLU A 2 -16.92 23.71 -13.98
N VAL A 3 -16.92 23.84 -13.63
CA VAL A 3 -16.82 22.76 -13.26
C VAL A 3 -15.99 21.77 -13.43
N VAL A 4 -15.92 21.62 -13.97
CA VAL A 4 -15.18 20.62 -14.47
C VAL A 4 -13.90 20.36 -13.89
N GLN A 5 -13.25 21.29 -13.67
CA GLN A 5 -11.94 21.23 -13.21
C GLN A 5 -11.79 20.62 -11.89
N SER A 6 -12.72 20.84 -11.09
CA SER A 6 -12.55 20.41 -9.75
C SER A 6 -12.44 18.93 -9.64
N PHE A 7 -13.18 18.21 -10.42
CA PHE A 7 -13.16 16.81 -10.14
C PHE A 7 -11.90 16.12 -10.54
N ASP A 8 -11.16 16.69 -11.39
CA ASP A 8 -9.92 16.04 -11.75
C ASP A 8 -9.01 15.92 -10.59
N SER A 9 -8.91 16.94 -9.81
CA SER A 9 -7.92 16.93 -8.76
C SER A 9 -8.41 16.24 -7.54
N VAL A 10 -9.69 16.27 -7.27
CA VAL A 10 -10.14 15.76 -6.02
C VAL A 10 -10.42 14.31 -6.04
N GLU A 11 -10.59 13.82 -7.21
CA GLU A 11 -11.13 12.53 -7.29
C GLU A 11 -10.16 11.45 -7.17
N GLU A 12 -8.90 11.75 -7.31
CA GLU A 12 -7.88 10.73 -7.21
C GLU A 12 -7.66 10.36 -5.77
N LYS A 13 -8.24 9.27 -5.37
CA LYS A 13 -7.97 8.73 -4.04
C LYS A 13 -6.62 8.04 -4.02
N PRO A 14 -5.92 8.10 -2.91
CA PRO A 14 -4.67 7.34 -2.78
C PRO A 14 -4.92 5.87 -3.07
N HIS A 15 -4.04 5.28 -3.85
CA HIS A 15 -4.20 3.89 -4.25
C HIS A 15 -2.87 3.19 -4.28
N ARG A 16 -2.93 1.87 -4.39
CA ARG A 16 -1.73 1.05 -4.43
C ARG A 16 -1.20 0.98 -5.85
N VAL A 17 0.13 1.06 -5.96
CA VAL A 17 0.84 0.98 -7.23
C VAL A 17 1.75 -0.23 -7.22
N GLN A 18 1.69 -1.06 -8.24
CA GLN A 18 2.61 -2.19 -8.38
C GLN A 18 3.85 -1.72 -9.13
N ARG A 19 5.02 -1.84 -8.49
CA ARG A 19 6.26 -1.49 -9.17
C ARG A 19 6.57 -2.48 -10.27
N SER A 20 7.28 -2.02 -11.27
CA SER A 20 7.62 -2.86 -12.42
C SER A 20 9.09 -2.64 -12.78
N ARG A 21 9.71 -3.69 -13.30
CA ARG A 21 11.07 -3.61 -13.84
C ARG A 21 11.05 -3.47 -15.35
N LYS A 22 9.88 -3.26 -15.92
CA LYS A 22 9.76 -3.06 -17.35
C LYS A 22 10.56 -1.85 -17.77
N ARG A 23 11.23 -1.97 -18.91
CA ARG A 23 11.99 -0.85 -19.45
C ARG A 23 11.06 0.33 -19.68
N GLY A 24 11.47 1.50 -19.23
CA GLY A 24 10.67 2.70 -19.40
C GLY A 24 9.65 2.97 -18.31
N TRP A 25 9.44 2.00 -17.41
CA TRP A 25 8.51 2.23 -16.32
C TRP A 25 9.07 3.24 -15.34
N LYS A 26 8.21 4.16 -14.90
CA LYS A 26 8.58 5.17 -13.91
C LYS A 26 7.57 5.19 -12.78
N MET A 27 8.07 5.50 -11.58
CA MET A 27 7.19 5.68 -10.43
C MET A 27 6.25 6.84 -10.69
N PRO A 28 4.93 6.64 -10.53
CA PRO A 28 3.99 7.75 -10.68
C PRO A 28 4.26 8.85 -9.69
N GLU A 29 3.79 10.06 -10.01
CA GLU A 29 3.92 11.16 -9.09
C GLU A 29 3.11 10.92 -7.83
N ASN A 30 3.44 11.62 -6.78
CA ASN A 30 2.72 11.54 -5.50
C ASN A 30 2.64 10.10 -4.97
N THR A 31 3.73 9.36 -5.11
CA THR A 31 3.79 7.95 -4.75
C THR A 31 5.00 7.68 -3.86
N VAL A 32 4.80 6.93 -2.79
CA VAL A 32 5.85 6.55 -1.85
C VAL A 32 6.03 5.04 -1.91
N TYR A 33 7.27 4.59 -1.97
CA TYR A 33 7.57 3.17 -1.93
C TYR A 33 7.55 2.68 -0.48
N VAL A 34 6.75 1.66 -0.20
CA VAL A 34 6.60 1.14 1.16
C VAL A 34 7.09 -0.30 1.31
N GLY A 35 7.75 -0.84 0.29
CA GLY A 35 8.34 -2.16 0.38
C GLY A 35 9.72 -2.09 1.02
N ARG A 36 10.44 -3.21 1.00
CA ARG A 36 11.78 -3.25 1.56
C ARG A 36 12.73 -2.37 0.76
N PRO A 37 13.63 -1.68 1.39
CA PRO A 37 13.95 -1.68 2.82
C PRO A 37 13.32 -0.53 3.61
N SER A 38 12.16 -0.04 3.19
CA SER A 38 11.53 1.08 3.90
C SER A 38 11.10 0.67 5.31
N VAL A 39 10.89 1.68 6.15
CA VAL A 39 10.45 1.42 7.53
C VAL A 39 9.03 0.90 7.59
N TRP A 40 8.30 1.01 6.49
CA TRP A 40 6.91 0.53 6.43
C TRP A 40 6.80 -0.89 5.87
N ALA A 41 7.91 -1.52 5.51
CA ALA A 41 7.88 -2.85 4.96
C ALA A 41 7.29 -3.84 5.97
N ASN A 42 6.60 -4.86 5.45
CA ASN A 42 5.98 -5.86 6.31
C ASN A 42 7.02 -6.86 6.79
N PRO A 43 7.32 -6.89 8.09
CA PRO A 43 8.34 -7.80 8.62
C PRO A 43 7.84 -9.24 8.75
N PHE A 44 6.54 -9.46 8.54
CA PHE A 44 5.94 -10.78 8.73
C PHE A 44 5.84 -11.58 7.44
N LEU A 45 6.26 -11.01 6.31
CA LEU A 45 6.25 -11.69 5.03
C LEU A 45 7.66 -12.09 4.65
N ALA A 46 8.09 -13.24 5.15
CA ALA A 46 9.45 -13.69 4.89
C ALA A 46 9.61 -14.26 3.49
N ASP A 47 8.60 -14.94 2.99
CA ASP A 47 8.66 -15.56 1.67
C ASP A 47 7.36 -15.33 0.93
N ARG A 48 7.41 -14.39 0.01
CA ARG A 48 6.21 -13.99 -0.73
C ARG A 48 5.76 -15.04 -1.73
N THR A 49 6.63 -15.92 -2.12
CA THR A 49 6.26 -16.92 -3.12
C THR A 49 5.40 -18.01 -2.51
N ARG A 50 5.32 -18.09 -1.20
CA ARG A 50 4.55 -19.12 -0.53
C ARG A 50 3.21 -18.65 -0.01
N ILE A 51 2.88 -17.41 -0.19
CA ILE A 51 1.63 -16.89 0.33
C ILE A 51 0.65 -16.74 -0.79
N HIS A 52 -0.21 -17.72 -0.93
CA HIS A 52 -1.14 -17.75 -2.04
C HIS A 52 -2.59 -17.77 -1.60
N SER A 53 -2.87 -18.23 -0.39
CA SER A 53 -4.23 -18.33 0.09
C SER A 53 -4.73 -16.97 0.59
N PRO A 54 -5.89 -16.51 0.15
CA PRO A 54 -6.45 -15.26 0.67
C PRO A 54 -6.60 -15.28 2.18
N LYS A 55 -6.89 -16.44 2.74
CA LYS A 55 -7.05 -16.56 4.19
C LYS A 55 -5.73 -16.34 4.91
N VAL A 56 -4.64 -16.88 4.37
CA VAL A 56 -3.32 -16.69 4.95
C VAL A 56 -2.92 -15.22 4.84
N LEU A 57 -3.18 -14.61 3.68
CA LEU A 57 -2.87 -13.20 3.49
C LEU A 57 -3.64 -12.33 4.47
N GLN A 58 -4.91 -12.65 4.70
CA GLN A 58 -5.70 -11.89 5.64
C GLN A 58 -5.10 -11.96 7.04
N GLY A 59 -4.67 -13.14 7.46
CA GLY A 59 -4.04 -13.29 8.76
C GLY A 59 -2.77 -12.48 8.89
N VAL A 60 -1.94 -12.49 7.84
CA VAL A 60 -0.71 -11.72 7.83
C VAL A 60 -1.02 -10.22 7.90
N MET A 61 -2.06 -9.78 7.18
CA MET A 61 -2.44 -8.38 7.20
C MET A 61 -2.99 -7.97 8.56
N ASP A 62 -3.70 -8.85 9.24
CA ASP A 62 -4.20 -8.56 10.58
C ASP A 62 -3.05 -8.36 11.57
N VAL A 63 -2.03 -9.20 11.51
CA VAL A 63 -0.85 -9.06 12.36
C VAL A 63 -0.10 -7.77 12.01
N TYR A 64 0.01 -7.47 10.74
CA TYR A 64 0.68 -6.25 10.30
C TYR A 64 -0.05 -5.02 10.82
N ARG A 65 -1.38 -5.03 10.78
CA ARG A 65 -2.19 -3.90 11.27
C ARG A 65 -1.91 -3.66 12.76
N LEU A 66 -1.86 -4.73 13.54
CA LEU A 66 -1.56 -4.60 14.96
C LEU A 66 -0.17 -4.04 15.18
N HIS A 67 0.78 -4.46 14.36
CA HIS A 67 2.15 -3.96 14.44
C HIS A 67 2.19 -2.45 14.18
N ILE A 68 1.48 -1.98 13.17
CA ILE A 68 1.45 -0.55 12.85
C ILE A 68 0.74 0.22 13.96
N GLU A 69 -0.35 -0.32 14.51
CA GLU A 69 -1.04 0.33 15.62
C GLU A 69 -0.11 0.51 16.83
N HIS A 70 0.71 -0.50 17.10
CA HIS A 70 1.68 -0.42 18.18
C HIS A 70 2.72 0.67 17.91
N LEU A 71 3.21 0.75 16.68
CA LEU A 71 4.18 1.78 16.32
C LEU A 71 3.58 3.18 16.44
N LEU A 72 2.30 3.32 16.09
CA LEU A 72 1.63 4.62 16.19
C LEU A 72 1.45 5.06 17.65
N GLU A 73 1.38 4.12 18.58
CA GLU A 73 1.33 4.48 20.00
C GLU A 73 2.62 5.16 20.44
N GLN A 74 3.73 4.77 19.86
CA GLN A 74 5.03 5.32 20.22
C GLN A 74 5.41 6.51 19.36
N ASP A 75 4.92 6.56 18.14
CA ASP A 75 5.21 7.63 17.19
C ASP A 75 3.93 7.94 16.42
N PRO A 76 3.09 8.85 16.92
CA PRO A 76 1.82 9.17 16.25
C PRO A 76 2.00 9.69 14.82
N ASP A 77 3.17 10.19 14.49
CA ASP A 77 3.43 10.72 13.15
C ASP A 77 4.05 9.69 12.21
N PHE A 78 4.11 8.42 12.62
CA PHE A 78 4.77 7.39 11.84
C PHE A 78 4.23 7.27 10.40
N LEU A 79 2.94 7.50 10.22
CA LEU A 79 2.30 7.41 8.91
C LEU A 79 2.09 8.75 8.22
N GLU A 80 2.51 9.85 8.83
CA GLU A 80 2.34 11.17 8.23
C GLU A 80 2.91 11.27 6.81
N PRO A 81 4.12 10.75 6.54
CA PRO A 81 4.67 10.84 5.18
C PRO A 81 3.84 10.13 4.13
N LEU A 82 2.94 9.23 4.54
CA LEU A 82 2.13 8.47 3.61
C LEU A 82 0.76 9.07 3.36
N LYS A 83 0.36 10.04 4.16
CA LYS A 83 -0.96 10.62 4.09
C LYS A 83 -1.19 11.26 2.72
N GLY A 84 -2.28 10.90 2.06
CA GLY A 84 -2.62 11.45 0.77
C GLY A 84 -1.76 10.96 -0.38
N LYS A 85 -0.86 10.00 -0.14
CA LYS A 85 0.05 9.50 -1.16
C LYS A 85 -0.39 8.15 -1.68
N ASN A 86 -0.10 7.88 -2.95
CA ASN A 86 -0.19 6.53 -3.47
C ASN A 86 0.96 5.73 -2.88
N LEU A 87 0.75 4.44 -2.66
CA LEU A 87 1.77 3.60 -2.04
C LEU A 87 2.20 2.49 -3.00
N ALA A 88 3.50 2.38 -3.22
CA ALA A 88 4.04 1.43 -4.18
C ALA A 88 4.73 0.26 -3.48
N CYS A 89 4.55 -0.92 -4.04
CA CYS A 89 5.24 -2.11 -3.59
C CYS A 89 5.36 -3.06 -4.79
N TRP A 90 6.01 -4.20 -4.56
CA TRP A 90 6.19 -5.18 -5.63
C TRP A 90 5.05 -6.19 -5.72
N CYS A 91 4.15 -6.21 -4.75
CA CYS A 91 3.07 -7.18 -4.73
C CYS A 91 2.12 -6.96 -5.90
N PRO A 92 1.67 -8.03 -6.55
CA PRO A 92 0.71 -7.89 -7.65
C PRO A 92 -0.60 -7.34 -7.13
N LEU A 93 -1.29 -6.60 -7.98
CA LEU A 93 -2.59 -6.05 -7.63
C LEU A 93 -3.67 -7.11 -7.71
N GLN A 94 -3.51 -8.06 -8.60
CA GLN A 94 -4.49 -9.12 -8.83
C GLN A 94 -3.78 -10.44 -9.06
N ASN A 95 -4.47 -11.54 -8.73
CA ASN A 95 -3.95 -12.87 -9.01
C ASN A 95 -4.41 -13.32 -10.41
N PRO A 96 -3.99 -14.51 -10.89
CA PRO A 96 -4.41 -14.98 -12.22
C PRO A 96 -5.91 -15.12 -12.40
N LYS A 97 -6.66 -15.17 -11.31
CA LYS A 97 -8.12 -15.24 -11.37
C LYS A 97 -8.76 -13.86 -11.32
N TRP A 98 -7.97 -12.81 -11.42
CA TRP A 98 -8.42 -11.41 -11.38
C TRP A 98 -8.98 -10.99 -10.02
N GLU A 99 -8.71 -11.78 -8.98
CA GLU A 99 -9.09 -11.40 -7.63
C GLU A 99 -8.04 -10.45 -7.06
N ARG A 100 -8.50 -9.49 -6.28
CA ARG A 100 -7.60 -8.51 -5.68
C ARG A 100 -6.67 -9.17 -4.67
N VAL A 101 -5.39 -8.87 -4.76
CA VAL A 101 -4.40 -9.36 -3.82
C VAL A 101 -4.13 -8.25 -2.81
N TYR A 102 -4.46 -8.48 -1.55
CA TYR A 102 -4.20 -7.50 -0.51
C TYR A 102 -2.77 -7.62 -0.01
N CYS A 103 -2.16 -6.50 0.32
CA CYS A 103 -0.84 -6.49 0.89
C CYS A 103 -0.74 -5.38 1.93
N HIS A 104 0.44 -5.27 2.56
CA HIS A 104 0.62 -4.28 3.62
C HIS A 104 0.35 -2.85 3.16
N ALA A 105 0.56 -2.55 1.89
CA ALA A 105 0.27 -1.21 1.38
C ALA A 105 -1.22 -0.87 1.49
N ASP A 106 -2.10 -1.86 1.36
CA ASP A 106 -3.54 -1.63 1.55
C ASP A 106 -3.84 -1.23 2.99
N VAL A 107 -3.18 -1.88 3.94
CA VAL A 107 -3.35 -1.54 5.36
C VAL A 107 -2.85 -0.13 5.61
N LEU A 108 -1.70 0.21 5.06
CA LEU A 108 -1.13 1.55 5.24
C LEU A 108 -2.01 2.62 4.62
N LEU A 109 -2.57 2.36 3.44
CA LEU A 109 -3.48 3.31 2.79
C LEU A 109 -4.66 3.64 3.71
N GLU A 110 -5.24 2.61 4.29
CA GLU A 110 -6.37 2.80 5.18
C GLU A 110 -5.96 3.57 6.43
N MET A 111 -4.90 3.15 7.08
CA MET A 111 -4.52 3.72 8.37
C MET A 111 -3.97 5.14 8.25
N ALA A 112 -3.25 5.43 7.17
CA ALA A 112 -2.68 6.76 6.97
C ALA A 112 -3.75 7.80 6.65
N ASN A 113 -4.86 7.38 6.07
CA ASN A 113 -5.91 8.31 5.61
C ASN A 113 -7.19 8.26 6.44
N ARG A 114 -7.10 7.75 7.64
CA ARG A 114 -8.24 7.75 8.56
C ARG A 114 -8.63 9.15 8.97
#